data_99905b2e2f3b0bf21b8f7bd323fbaa51
#
_entry.id   99905b2e2f3b0bf21b8f7bd323fbaa51
#
_cell.length_a   1.000
_cell.length_b   1.000
_cell.length_c   1.000
_cell.angle_alpha   90.00
_cell.angle_beta   90.00
_cell.angle_gamma   90.00
#
_symmetry.space_group_name_H-M   'P 1'
#
loop_
_entity.id
_entity.type
_entity.pdbx_description
1 polymer ?
#
loop_
_entity_poly.entity_id
_entity_poly.type
_entity_poly.pdbx_seq_one_letter_code
_entity_poly.pdbx_strand_id
1 'polypeptide(L)'
;MSETENNQPVTNRRVPPGVDRATARKIDVSASEAFMLDVEPPRVSVEDFRQLLMSAVFSGASDVTIQSDQQPRADINGRLYRVTRRPWGPSEVDQVLQEVYGAANARTEINGMRVLDFSYELALPDNSRQRFRVNATGIFGRDGAGVEVMLRALPKNTPDRVGVALSEAEMDALTPRDGLVVIAGATGSG
;
A
#
# COMPACT_ATOMS: atom_id res chain seq x y z
N MET A 1 -20.92 -8.96 39.61
CA MET A 1 -20.38 -9.83 38.54
C MET A 1 -19.85 -8.89 37.48
N SER A 2 -18.54 -8.71 37.49
CA SER A 2 -17.80 -7.76 36.65
C SER A 2 -17.26 -8.52 35.45
N GLU A 3 -17.71 -8.16 34.27
CA GLU A 3 -17.11 -8.61 33.02
C GLU A 3 -15.81 -7.86 32.80
N THR A 4 -14.74 -8.60 32.85
CA THR A 4 -13.38 -8.13 32.51
C THR A 4 -13.25 -8.16 30.99
N GLU A 5 -13.31 -6.98 30.35
CA GLU A 5 -12.94 -6.79 28.95
C GLU A 5 -11.49 -7.26 28.73
N ASN A 6 -11.36 -8.33 27.97
CA ASN A 6 -10.08 -8.87 27.55
C ASN A 6 -9.52 -8.02 26.40
N ASN A 7 -8.87 -6.92 26.75
CA ASN A 7 -8.13 -6.09 25.79
C ASN A 7 -6.76 -6.71 25.50
N GLN A 8 -6.75 -7.73 24.65
CA GLN A 8 -5.50 -8.29 24.13
C GLN A 8 -4.91 -7.31 23.10
N PRO A 9 -3.68 -6.84 23.29
CA PRO A 9 -3.02 -5.99 22.28
C PRO A 9 -2.79 -6.79 21.00
N VAL A 10 -3.21 -6.18 19.88
CA VAL A 10 -3.01 -6.71 18.53
C VAL A 10 -1.54 -7.12 18.35
N THR A 11 -1.35 -8.40 18.17
CA THR A 11 -0.06 -9.08 18.16
C THR A 11 0.91 -8.44 17.19
N ASN A 12 2.01 -8.04 17.76
CA ASN A 12 3.33 -7.75 17.20
C ASN A 12 3.62 -8.61 15.95
N ARG A 13 3.31 -8.10 14.74
CA ARG A 13 3.77 -8.75 13.51
C ARG A 13 5.29 -8.73 13.53
N ARG A 14 5.89 -9.88 13.72
CA ARG A 14 7.34 -10.03 13.76
C ARG A 14 7.92 -9.55 12.44
N VAL A 15 8.81 -8.57 12.51
CA VAL A 15 9.65 -8.17 11.39
C VAL A 15 10.45 -9.42 10.95
N PRO A 16 10.43 -9.80 9.65
CA PRO A 16 11.17 -10.95 9.17
C PRO A 16 12.66 -10.86 9.54
N PRO A 17 13.34 -11.97 9.83
CA PRO A 17 14.77 -11.97 10.10
C PRO A 17 15.52 -11.49 8.83
N GLY A 18 16.39 -10.49 8.99
CA GLY A 18 17.13 -9.86 7.89
C GLY A 18 16.73 -8.44 7.58
N VAL A 19 15.57 -7.98 8.04
CA VAL A 19 15.19 -6.56 7.94
C VAL A 19 15.90 -5.78 9.04
N ASP A 20 16.65 -4.76 8.65
CA ASP A 20 17.22 -3.83 9.61
C ASP A 20 16.08 -3.10 10.33
N ARG A 21 15.93 -3.40 11.62
CA ARG A 21 14.90 -2.78 12.47
C ARG A 21 15.04 -1.25 12.56
N ALA A 22 16.21 -0.71 12.22
CA ALA A 22 16.45 0.72 12.19
C ALA A 22 15.71 1.41 11.04
N THR A 23 15.36 0.67 9.97
CA THR A 23 14.61 1.21 8.82
C THR A 23 13.09 1.05 8.95
N ALA A 24 12.60 0.13 9.79
CA ALA A 24 11.16 -0.09 10.01
C ALA A 24 10.66 0.76 11.19
N ARG A 25 10.08 1.91 10.92
CA ARG A 25 9.49 2.77 11.95
C ARG A 25 8.17 2.23 12.45
N LYS A 26 8.02 2.16 13.78
CA LYS A 26 6.73 1.95 14.42
C LYS A 26 5.98 3.30 14.43
N ILE A 27 4.85 3.34 13.73
CA ILE A 27 4.02 4.53 13.65
C ILE A 27 3.25 4.73 14.95
N ASP A 28 3.29 5.94 15.46
CA ASP A 28 2.37 6.35 16.52
C ASP A 28 1.01 6.65 15.89
N VAL A 29 0.07 5.72 16.06
CA VAL A 29 -1.30 5.83 15.56
C VAL A 29 -2.11 6.96 16.24
N SER A 30 -1.60 7.59 17.27
CA SER A 30 -2.22 8.78 17.88
C SER A 30 -1.91 10.06 17.11
N ALA A 31 -0.83 10.10 16.35
CA ALA A 31 -0.43 11.26 15.55
C ALA A 31 -1.26 11.35 14.24
N SER A 32 -1.34 12.55 13.68
CA SER A 32 -1.88 12.76 12.33
C SER A 32 -0.83 12.57 11.23
N GLU A 33 0.41 12.32 11.61
CA GLU A 33 1.59 12.23 10.77
C GLU A 33 2.40 10.98 11.14
N ALA A 34 2.94 10.31 10.13
CA ALA A 34 3.70 9.07 10.30
C ALA A 34 4.89 9.06 9.35
N PHE A 35 5.93 9.81 9.69
CA PHE A 35 7.09 9.94 8.81
C PHE A 35 7.79 8.60 8.59
N MET A 36 7.80 8.17 7.33
CA MET A 36 8.34 6.88 6.89
C MET A 36 9.84 6.93 6.58
N LEU A 37 10.38 8.14 6.40
CA LEU A 37 11.80 8.38 6.22
C LEU A 37 12.36 9.07 7.46
N ASP A 38 13.49 8.59 7.98
CA ASP A 38 14.15 9.20 9.13
C ASP A 38 14.72 10.56 8.77
N VAL A 39 15.38 10.64 7.63
CA VAL A 39 15.91 11.85 7.03
C VAL A 39 15.28 12.00 5.66
N GLU A 40 14.58 13.11 5.44
CA GLU A 40 14.05 13.43 4.12
C GLU A 40 15.10 14.18 3.31
N PRO A 41 15.53 13.64 2.16
CA PRO A 41 16.46 14.34 1.29
C PRO A 41 15.76 15.53 0.62
N PRO A 42 16.53 16.55 0.19
CA PRO A 42 15.98 17.67 -0.58
C PRO A 42 15.29 17.22 -1.87
N ARG A 43 15.75 16.10 -2.45
CA ARG A 43 15.16 15.43 -3.60
C ARG A 43 15.07 13.94 -3.33
N VAL A 44 13.89 13.37 -3.50
CA VAL A 44 13.64 11.94 -3.30
C VAL A 44 14.23 11.13 -4.45
N SER A 45 14.98 10.11 -4.11
CA SER A 45 15.45 9.09 -5.05
C SER A 45 14.49 7.91 -5.12
N VAL A 46 14.70 7.03 -6.09
CA VAL A 46 13.97 5.75 -6.19
C VAL A 46 14.17 4.90 -4.94
N GLU A 47 15.35 4.93 -4.35
CA GLU A 47 15.66 4.17 -3.14
C GLU A 47 14.91 4.73 -1.92
N ASP A 48 14.83 6.05 -1.77
CA ASP A 48 14.02 6.69 -0.72
C ASP A 48 12.53 6.33 -0.87
N PHE A 49 12.03 6.27 -2.11
CA PHE A 49 10.67 5.82 -2.39
C PHE A 49 10.47 4.35 -1.97
N ARG A 50 11.39 3.45 -2.33
CA ARG A 50 11.32 2.04 -1.94
C ARG A 50 11.36 1.87 -0.42
N GLN A 51 12.20 2.64 0.26
CA GLN A 51 12.27 2.65 1.72
C GLN A 51 10.97 3.14 2.35
N LEU A 52 10.38 4.22 1.84
CA LEU A 52 9.08 4.71 2.28
C LEU A 52 8.01 3.64 2.10
N LEU A 53 7.95 3.03 0.92
CA LEU A 53 6.95 2.00 0.61
C LEU A 53 7.12 0.77 1.51
N MET A 54 8.36 0.35 1.78
CA MET A 54 8.68 -0.74 2.69
C MET A 54 8.21 -0.41 4.12
N SER A 55 8.51 0.80 4.61
CA SER A 55 8.09 1.25 5.94
C SER A 55 6.56 1.28 6.07
N ALA A 56 5.86 1.70 5.00
CA ALA A 56 4.40 1.69 4.95
C ALA A 56 3.84 0.26 5.06
N VAL A 57 4.39 -0.69 4.31
CA VAL A 57 4.00 -2.10 4.38
C VAL A 57 4.21 -2.69 5.78
N PHE A 58 5.38 -2.45 6.39
CA PHE A 58 5.66 -2.94 7.73
C PHE A 58 4.79 -2.31 8.82
N SER A 59 4.28 -1.12 8.55
CA SER A 59 3.32 -0.44 9.42
C SER A 59 1.89 -0.91 9.19
N GLY A 60 1.64 -1.79 8.23
CA GLY A 60 0.34 -2.34 7.92
C GLY A 60 -0.52 -1.42 7.05
N ALA A 61 0.10 -0.55 6.26
CA ALA A 61 -0.64 0.27 5.31
C ALA A 61 -1.33 -0.60 4.26
N SER A 62 -2.60 -0.32 4.01
CA SER A 62 -3.37 -0.92 2.91
C SER A 62 -3.08 -0.22 1.59
N ASP A 63 -2.93 1.09 1.63
CA ASP A 63 -2.73 1.92 0.46
C ASP A 63 -1.68 3.00 0.72
N VAL A 64 -0.90 3.33 -0.31
CA VAL A 64 -0.01 4.49 -0.33
C VAL A 64 -0.37 5.34 -1.55
N THR A 65 -0.64 6.62 -1.33
CA THR A 65 -0.98 7.58 -2.38
C THR A 65 0.12 8.64 -2.48
N ILE A 66 0.65 8.81 -3.68
CA ILE A 66 1.69 9.77 -4.02
C ILE A 66 1.15 10.66 -5.14
N GLN A 67 1.07 11.94 -4.87
CA GLN A 67 0.50 12.92 -5.78
C GLN A 67 1.45 14.10 -5.96
N SER A 68 1.57 14.61 -7.19
CA SER A 68 2.37 15.80 -7.48
C SER A 68 1.95 16.97 -6.61
N ASP A 69 2.93 17.65 -6.03
CA ASP A 69 2.79 18.82 -5.15
C ASP A 69 2.04 18.56 -3.84
N GLN A 70 1.89 17.30 -3.47
CA GLN A 70 1.30 16.88 -2.19
C GLN A 70 2.27 16.03 -1.37
N GLN A 71 2.06 16.03 -0.05
CA GLN A 71 2.73 15.08 0.81
C GLN A 71 2.16 13.68 0.56
N PRO A 72 3.01 12.68 0.29
CA PRO A 72 2.58 11.28 0.25
C PRO A 72 1.80 10.88 1.50
N ARG A 73 0.80 10.01 1.31
CA ARG A 73 -0.11 9.53 2.36
C ARG A 73 -0.15 8.02 2.37
N ALA A 74 -0.31 7.46 3.57
CA ALA A 74 -0.58 6.04 3.75
C ALA A 74 -1.89 5.86 4.51
N ASP A 75 -2.71 4.89 4.07
CA ASP A 75 -3.88 4.42 4.81
C ASP A 75 -3.44 3.27 5.73
N ILE A 76 -3.61 3.46 7.03
CA ILE A 76 -3.28 2.46 8.04
C ILE A 76 -4.51 2.27 8.93
N ASN A 77 -5.12 1.10 8.86
CA ASN A 77 -6.34 0.77 9.59
C ASN A 77 -7.51 1.75 9.31
N GLY A 78 -7.66 2.22 8.07
CA GLY A 78 -8.71 3.15 7.66
C GLY A 78 -8.45 4.60 8.05
N ARG A 79 -7.24 4.93 8.49
CA ARG A 79 -6.83 6.29 8.81
C ARG A 79 -5.69 6.74 7.89
N LEU A 80 -5.86 7.92 7.29
CA LEU A 80 -4.87 8.53 6.41
C LEU A 80 -3.81 9.30 7.23
N TYR A 81 -2.54 8.98 6.98
CA TYR A 81 -1.38 9.64 7.56
C TYR A 81 -0.57 10.32 6.47
N ARG A 82 -0.07 11.52 6.76
CA ARG A 82 1.01 12.11 5.98
C ARG A 82 2.31 11.41 6.35
N VAL A 83 3.02 10.88 5.36
CA VAL A 83 4.19 10.03 5.60
C VAL A 83 5.52 10.70 5.28
N THR A 84 5.45 11.96 4.84
CA THR A 84 6.61 12.83 4.59
C THR A 84 6.40 14.21 5.19
N ARG A 85 7.50 14.92 5.46
CA ARG A 85 7.46 16.30 6.03
C ARG A 85 7.19 17.35 4.98
N ARG A 86 7.54 17.06 3.72
CA ARG A 86 7.35 17.98 2.59
C ARG A 86 6.54 17.36 1.46
N PRO A 87 5.93 18.19 0.61
CA PRO A 87 5.36 17.72 -0.65
C PRO A 87 6.44 17.17 -1.58
N TRP A 88 6.09 16.21 -2.43
CA TRP A 88 6.94 15.76 -3.53
C TRP A 88 6.57 16.52 -4.80
N GLY A 89 7.60 17.07 -5.47
CA GLY A 89 7.41 17.80 -6.71
C GLY A 89 7.10 16.88 -7.90
N PRO A 90 6.59 17.45 -9.02
CA PRO A 90 6.23 16.64 -10.20
C PRO A 90 7.33 15.74 -10.71
N SER A 91 8.59 16.21 -10.73
CA SER A 91 9.73 15.41 -11.19
C SER A 91 10.04 14.21 -10.29
N GLU A 92 9.77 14.31 -8.99
CA GLU A 92 9.95 13.21 -8.04
C GLU A 92 8.86 12.17 -8.22
N VAL A 93 7.61 12.61 -8.42
CA VAL A 93 6.48 11.71 -8.69
C VAL A 93 6.63 11.04 -10.05
N ASP A 94 7.18 11.72 -11.05
CA ASP A 94 7.50 11.12 -12.35
C ASP A 94 8.56 10.01 -12.23
N GLN A 95 9.57 10.19 -11.37
CA GLN A 95 10.55 9.14 -11.08
C GLN A 95 9.90 7.92 -10.42
N VAL A 96 9.00 8.14 -9.46
CA VAL A 96 8.21 7.07 -8.86
C VAL A 96 7.37 6.36 -9.91
N LEU A 97 6.67 7.10 -10.77
CA LEU A 97 5.86 6.54 -11.83
C LEU A 97 6.70 5.66 -12.78
N GLN A 98 7.88 6.12 -13.18
CA GLN A 98 8.78 5.34 -14.05
C GLN A 98 9.27 4.08 -13.35
N GLU A 99 9.62 4.16 -12.07
CA GLU A 99 10.04 3.01 -11.27
C GLU A 99 8.94 1.93 -11.21
N VAL A 100 7.72 2.32 -10.84
CA VAL A 100 6.65 1.35 -10.64
C VAL A 100 6.09 0.80 -11.95
N TYR A 101 6.10 1.59 -13.02
CA TYR A 101 5.63 1.18 -14.35
C TYR A 101 6.67 0.36 -15.12
N GLY A 102 7.95 0.55 -14.80
CA GLY A 102 9.05 -0.17 -15.41
C GLY A 102 9.39 0.27 -16.85
N ALA A 103 8.84 1.40 -17.32
CA ALA A 103 9.10 1.91 -18.67
C ALA A 103 9.10 3.44 -18.70
N ALA A 104 9.98 4.00 -19.53
CA ALA A 104 10.17 5.45 -19.64
C ALA A 104 8.98 6.22 -20.26
N ASN A 105 8.08 5.51 -20.95
CA ASN A 105 6.91 6.11 -21.62
C ASN A 105 5.70 6.32 -20.68
N ALA A 106 5.78 5.93 -19.42
CA ALA A 106 4.66 6.04 -18.46
C ALA A 106 4.03 7.43 -18.45
N ARG A 107 4.84 8.49 -18.40
CA ARG A 107 4.35 9.87 -18.43
C ARG A 107 3.64 10.20 -19.74
N THR A 108 4.13 9.69 -20.88
CA THR A 108 3.50 9.92 -22.18
C THR A 108 2.13 9.27 -22.25
N GLU A 109 1.96 8.07 -21.71
CA GLU A 109 0.67 7.40 -21.63
C GLU A 109 -0.34 8.21 -20.82
N ILE A 110 0.07 8.72 -19.66
CA ILE A 110 -0.78 9.56 -18.80
C ILE A 110 -1.13 10.89 -19.48
N ASN A 111 -0.18 11.53 -20.16
CA ASN A 111 -0.45 12.76 -20.92
C ASN A 111 -1.42 12.50 -22.08
N GLY A 112 -1.49 11.29 -22.61
CA GLY A 112 -2.49 10.82 -23.56
C GLY A 112 -3.87 10.52 -22.94
N MET A 113 -4.13 10.99 -21.71
CA MET A 113 -5.37 10.78 -20.95
C MET A 113 -5.67 9.30 -20.64
N ARG A 114 -4.65 8.47 -20.56
CA ARG A 114 -4.78 7.07 -20.16
C ARG A 114 -4.63 6.95 -18.65
N VAL A 115 -5.48 6.15 -18.06
CA VAL A 115 -5.31 5.63 -16.70
C VAL A 115 -4.50 4.34 -16.80
N LEU A 116 -3.44 4.23 -16.01
CA LEU A 116 -2.60 3.04 -15.96
C LEU A 116 -2.99 2.18 -14.75
N ASP A 117 -3.33 0.92 -14.98
CA ASP A 117 -3.66 -0.05 -13.94
C ASP A 117 -2.75 -1.29 -14.16
N PHE A 118 -1.84 -1.55 -13.24
CA PHE A 118 -0.81 -2.57 -13.38
C PHE A 118 -0.35 -3.09 -12.01
N SER A 119 0.57 -4.05 -12.02
CA SER A 119 1.16 -4.62 -10.81
C SER A 119 2.60 -4.17 -10.65
N TYR A 120 3.01 -3.89 -9.41
CA TYR A 120 4.38 -3.63 -9.04
C TYR A 120 4.82 -4.58 -7.92
N GLU A 121 6.07 -5.01 -7.95
CA GLU A 121 6.65 -5.85 -6.91
C GLU A 121 7.85 -5.16 -6.26
N LEU A 122 7.78 -4.98 -4.95
CA LEU A 122 8.88 -4.51 -4.12
C LEU A 122 9.63 -5.72 -3.55
N ALA A 123 10.93 -5.80 -3.82
CA ALA A 123 11.79 -6.77 -3.15
C ALA A 123 12.03 -6.35 -1.70
N LEU A 124 11.86 -7.28 -0.77
CA LEU A 124 12.10 -7.07 0.65
C LEU A 124 13.45 -7.66 1.07
N PRO A 125 14.06 -7.18 2.17
CA PRO A 125 15.38 -7.64 2.61
C PRO A 125 15.47 -9.14 2.93
N ASP A 126 14.34 -9.80 3.19
CA ASP A 126 14.23 -11.25 3.40
C ASP A 126 14.12 -12.07 2.10
N ASN A 127 14.42 -11.46 0.96
CA ASN A 127 14.23 -11.99 -0.40
C ASN A 127 12.76 -12.33 -0.75
N SER A 128 11.81 -12.00 0.09
CA SER A 128 10.40 -12.08 -0.25
C SER A 128 10.00 -10.86 -1.11
N ARG A 129 8.82 -10.94 -1.73
CA ARG A 129 8.29 -9.85 -2.54
C ARG A 129 6.95 -9.40 -2.00
N GLN A 130 6.75 -8.10 -1.93
CA GLN A 130 5.47 -7.50 -1.67
C GLN A 130 4.88 -7.02 -3.00
N ARG A 131 3.69 -7.52 -3.33
CA ARG A 131 2.98 -7.11 -4.53
C ARG A 131 2.03 -5.95 -4.23
N PHE A 132 1.91 -5.07 -5.22
CA PHE A 132 0.97 -3.96 -5.21
C PHE A 132 0.15 -3.97 -6.49
N ARG A 133 -1.13 -3.64 -6.37
CA ARG A 133 -1.89 -3.11 -7.50
C ARG A 133 -1.64 -1.61 -7.55
N VAL A 134 -1.27 -1.12 -8.71
CA VAL A 134 -0.95 0.29 -8.93
C VAL A 134 -1.96 0.89 -9.90
N ASN A 135 -2.54 2.00 -9.51
CA ASN A 135 -3.31 2.86 -10.39
C ASN A 135 -2.58 4.19 -10.51
N ALA A 136 -2.31 4.64 -11.75
CA ALA A 136 -1.71 5.94 -11.99
C ALA A 136 -2.56 6.74 -12.98
N THR A 137 -2.82 8.00 -12.65
CA THR A 137 -3.68 8.89 -13.44
C THR A 137 -3.13 10.31 -13.49
N GLY A 138 -3.46 11.00 -14.57
CA GLY A 138 -3.19 12.43 -14.70
C GLY A 138 -4.13 13.26 -13.84
N ILE A 139 -3.59 14.27 -13.19
CA ILE A 139 -4.34 15.23 -12.40
C ILE A 139 -3.96 16.66 -12.80
N PHE A 140 -4.78 17.62 -12.46
CA PHE A 140 -4.39 19.02 -12.51
C PHE A 140 -3.75 19.41 -11.18
N GLY A 141 -2.43 19.59 -11.21
CA GLY A 141 -1.64 20.10 -10.09
C GLY A 141 -1.62 21.63 -10.04
N ARG A 142 -0.87 22.17 -9.10
CA ARG A 142 -0.74 23.63 -8.87
C ARG A 142 -0.16 24.36 -10.07
N ASP A 143 0.82 23.73 -10.74
CA ASP A 143 1.59 24.33 -11.84
C ASP A 143 1.28 23.65 -13.20
N GLY A 144 0.12 22.99 -13.31
CA GLY A 144 -0.32 22.31 -14.53
C GLY A 144 -0.58 20.84 -14.38
N ALA A 145 -0.19 20.02 -15.39
CA ALA A 145 -0.43 18.60 -15.39
C ALA A 145 0.46 17.86 -14.37
N GLY A 146 -0.15 17.28 -13.36
CA GLY A 146 0.46 16.42 -12.36
C GLY A 146 0.10 14.95 -12.56
N VAL A 147 0.59 14.10 -11.66
CA VAL A 147 0.30 12.67 -11.60
C VAL A 147 -0.09 12.30 -10.19
N GLU A 148 -1.06 11.39 -10.07
CA GLU A 148 -1.33 10.62 -8.86
C GLU A 148 -1.00 9.16 -9.11
N VAL A 149 -0.28 8.55 -8.17
CA VAL A 149 0.06 7.13 -8.15
C VAL A 149 -0.48 6.55 -6.85
N MET A 150 -1.42 5.63 -6.94
CA MET A 150 -1.97 4.88 -5.81
C MET A 150 -1.45 3.44 -5.84
N LEU A 151 -0.85 3.01 -4.74
CA LEU A 151 -0.31 1.66 -4.57
C LEU A 151 -1.09 0.95 -3.48
N ARG A 152 -1.85 -0.08 -3.83
CA ARG A 152 -2.57 -0.95 -2.90
C ARG A 152 -1.75 -2.19 -2.60
N ALA A 153 -1.41 -2.41 -1.34
CA ALA A 153 -0.70 -3.59 -0.91
C ALA A 153 -1.60 -4.84 -1.03
N LEU A 154 -1.14 -5.84 -1.77
CA LEU A 154 -1.83 -7.11 -1.90
C LEU A 154 -1.39 -8.06 -0.78
N PRO A 155 -2.31 -8.84 -0.19
CA PRO A 155 -1.95 -9.85 0.80
C PRO A 155 -0.91 -10.82 0.23
N LYS A 156 0.11 -11.16 1.02
CA LYS A 156 1.13 -12.16 0.63
C LYS A 156 0.54 -13.56 0.51
N ASN A 157 -0.36 -13.89 1.41
CA ASN A 157 -0.99 -15.20 1.48
C ASN A 157 -2.49 -15.08 1.21
N THR A 158 -3.01 -16.01 0.44
CA THR A 158 -4.45 -16.23 0.40
C THR A 158 -4.90 -16.68 1.80
N PRO A 159 -6.02 -16.16 2.33
CA PRO A 159 -6.57 -16.69 3.58
C PRO A 159 -6.71 -18.20 3.49
N ASP A 160 -6.25 -18.91 4.51
CA ASP A 160 -6.45 -20.34 4.58
C ASP A 160 -7.94 -20.65 4.90
N ARG A 161 -8.33 -21.90 4.72
CA ARG A 161 -9.70 -22.36 4.96
C ARG A 161 -10.15 -22.10 6.41
N VAL A 162 -9.23 -22.13 7.36
CA VAL A 162 -9.50 -21.88 8.77
C VAL A 162 -9.75 -20.39 9.02
N GLY A 163 -9.01 -19.53 8.32
CA GLY A 163 -9.18 -18.07 8.43
C GLY A 163 -10.50 -17.56 7.87
N VAL A 164 -11.13 -18.29 6.93
CA VAL A 164 -12.44 -17.91 6.35
C VAL A 164 -13.63 -18.46 7.12
N ALA A 165 -13.37 -19.40 8.07
CA ALA A 165 -14.38 -19.99 8.96
C ALA A 165 -15.63 -20.55 8.24
N LEU A 166 -15.47 -21.08 7.02
CA LEU A 166 -16.55 -21.71 6.27
C LEU A 166 -16.81 -23.15 6.75
N SER A 167 -18.05 -23.48 6.97
CA SER A 167 -18.51 -24.85 7.23
C SER A 167 -18.34 -25.75 6.00
N GLU A 168 -18.36 -27.08 6.18
CA GLU A 168 -18.30 -28.01 5.05
C GLU A 168 -19.47 -27.83 4.08
N ALA A 169 -20.68 -27.59 4.59
CA ALA A 169 -21.86 -27.36 3.76
C ALA A 169 -21.72 -26.07 2.90
N GLU A 170 -21.14 -25.01 3.43
CA GLU A 170 -20.86 -23.80 2.68
C GLU A 170 -19.77 -24.03 1.63
N MET A 171 -18.74 -24.81 1.94
CA MET A 171 -17.71 -25.19 0.97
C MET A 171 -18.29 -26.03 -0.19
N ASP A 172 -19.17 -26.97 0.10
CA ASP A 172 -19.85 -27.77 -0.92
C ASP A 172 -20.72 -26.88 -1.81
N ALA A 173 -21.41 -25.91 -1.24
CA ALA A 173 -22.19 -24.93 -2.00
C ALA A 173 -21.33 -24.04 -2.90
N LEU A 174 -20.07 -23.76 -2.52
CA LEU A 174 -19.11 -22.97 -3.31
C LEU A 174 -18.43 -23.76 -4.43
N THR A 175 -18.58 -25.09 -4.45
CA THR A 175 -17.96 -25.98 -5.46
C THR A 175 -18.99 -26.80 -6.24
N PRO A 176 -20.02 -26.19 -6.86
CA PRO A 176 -21.00 -26.93 -7.65
C PRO A 176 -20.36 -27.58 -8.87
N ARG A 177 -20.94 -28.70 -9.32
CA ARG A 177 -20.45 -29.37 -10.54
C ARG A 177 -20.68 -28.54 -11.80
N ASP A 178 -21.78 -27.79 -11.81
CA ASP A 178 -22.19 -26.93 -12.92
C ASP A 178 -22.81 -25.65 -12.37
N GLY A 179 -22.72 -24.57 -13.14
CA GLY A 179 -23.36 -23.30 -12.80
C GLY A 179 -22.38 -22.18 -12.39
N LEU A 180 -22.93 -21.13 -11.84
CA LEU A 180 -22.20 -19.92 -11.40
C LEU A 180 -22.46 -19.69 -9.91
N VAL A 181 -21.39 -19.51 -9.16
CA VAL A 181 -21.45 -19.04 -7.78
C VAL A 181 -21.13 -17.55 -7.75
N VAL A 182 -22.02 -16.76 -7.19
CA VAL A 182 -21.83 -15.31 -7.02
C VAL A 182 -21.73 -15.00 -5.54
N ILE A 183 -20.57 -14.46 -5.13
CA ILE A 183 -20.35 -13.94 -3.78
C ILE A 183 -20.48 -12.43 -3.85
N ALA A 184 -21.41 -11.85 -3.09
CA ALA A 184 -21.66 -10.43 -3.07
C ALA A 184 -21.48 -9.88 -1.65
N GLY A 185 -20.87 -8.69 -1.56
CA GLY A 185 -20.66 -8.00 -0.30
C GLY A 185 -20.21 -6.56 -0.51
N ALA A 186 -20.20 -5.78 0.54
CA ALA A 186 -19.62 -4.44 0.50
C ALA A 186 -18.10 -4.51 0.31
N THR A 187 -17.52 -3.47 -0.31
CA THR A 187 -16.06 -3.38 -0.44
C THR A 187 -15.39 -3.47 0.92
N GLY A 188 -14.45 -4.40 1.09
CA GLY A 188 -13.75 -4.62 2.34
C GLY A 188 -14.48 -5.48 3.38
N SER A 189 -15.57 -6.14 3.01
CA SER A 189 -16.33 -7.03 3.93
C SER A 189 -15.73 -8.43 4.12
N GLY A 190 -14.62 -8.73 3.45
CA GLY A 190 -13.92 -10.01 3.59
C GLY A 190 -13.70 -10.75 2.30
#